data_f02b22163cbbc586de54a36221f5395e
#
_entry.id   f02b22163cbbc586de54a36221f5395e
#
_cell.length_a   1.000
_cell.length_b   1.000
_cell.length_c   1.000
_cell.angle_alpha   90.00
_cell.angle_beta   90.00
_cell.angle_gamma   90.00
#
_symmetry.space_group_name_H-M   'P 1'
#
loop_
_entity.id
_entity.type
_entity.pdbx_description
1 polymer ?
#
loop_
_entity_poly.entity_id
_entity_poly.type
_entity_poly.pdbx_seq_one_letter_code
_entity_poly.pdbx_strand_id
1 'polypeptide(L)'
;MFWAPLAFTFALAMLSFAPRVQGSPVLLRSFWAAFLALVVWQAAMFWRLKSEPAPRFLRIGLRPQHYVQAAVQFSVYAYWGYYWRPVYDYAWLLVAQLVFAYAFDMLLTWSRRDTYVLGFGPFPIVFSTNLFLWFRDDWFYLQFVMIAVGFMGKEFVRWSRDGRRVHIFNPSAFSLALFSLVLIATNTTDLTWGQEIATTLSLAPHIYLFLFLIGLVVMYFFSITLVAGSAAMVLFGASALYSATTGVPYFIDSEIPTAVFLGLHLLVTDPSTSPRTPPGKLLFGVLYGLGVVILYALLGAAGVPTFYDKLLAVPLLNLSVRGIDRLVRAIQETPVNRLRLNWDPARANLACMAVWAAFFGGMASVGATDAKHRGDMIPFWEQACAEGRQNACGRLVQIESTYCGDNSGWACNELGRLYR
;
A
#
# COMPACT_ATOMS: atom_id res chain seq x y z
N MET A 1 -20.05 29.41 0.05
CA MET A 1 -19.65 27.99 -0.23
C MET A 1 -18.98 27.27 0.95
N PHE A 2 -18.81 27.89 2.09
CA PHE A 2 -18.26 27.27 3.32
C PHE A 2 -19.07 26.13 3.90
N TRP A 3 -20.32 25.96 3.50
CA TRP A 3 -21.18 24.87 3.95
C TRP A 3 -20.71 23.49 3.50
N ALA A 4 -19.92 23.37 2.39
CA ALA A 4 -19.49 22.07 1.90
C ALA A 4 -18.57 21.30 2.89
N PRO A 5 -17.44 21.85 3.40
CA PRO A 5 -16.67 21.17 4.44
C PRO A 5 -17.47 21.02 5.73
N LEU A 6 -18.39 21.93 6.06
CA LEU A 6 -19.31 21.77 7.19
C LEU A 6 -20.19 20.54 7.03
N ALA A 7 -20.76 20.32 5.85
CA ALA A 7 -21.60 19.14 5.59
C ALA A 7 -20.83 17.83 5.85
N PHE A 8 -19.59 17.70 5.35
CA PHE A 8 -18.74 16.54 5.63
C PHE A 8 -18.39 16.43 7.11
N THR A 9 -18.10 17.55 7.79
CA THR A 9 -17.79 17.56 9.22
C THR A 9 -18.99 17.11 10.04
N PHE A 10 -20.20 17.59 9.73
CA PHE A 10 -21.42 17.12 10.38
C PHE A 10 -21.73 15.66 10.05
N ALA A 11 -21.49 15.21 8.81
CA ALA A 11 -21.62 13.80 8.46
C ALA A 11 -20.70 12.91 9.29
N LEU A 12 -19.45 13.37 9.59
CA LEU A 12 -18.57 12.66 10.51
C LEU A 12 -19.17 12.55 11.91
N ALA A 13 -19.75 13.65 12.45
CA ALA A 13 -20.43 13.62 13.73
C ALA A 13 -21.64 12.67 13.72
N MET A 14 -22.41 12.65 12.63
CA MET A 14 -23.54 11.71 12.49
C MET A 14 -23.08 10.25 12.46
N LEU A 15 -21.95 9.95 11.85
CA LEU A 15 -21.38 8.61 11.86
C LEU A 15 -20.92 8.17 13.26
N SER A 16 -20.67 9.09 14.18
CA SER A 16 -20.37 8.73 15.57
C SER A 16 -21.52 8.03 16.30
N PHE A 17 -22.76 8.14 15.79
CA PHE A 17 -23.93 7.44 16.32
C PHE A 17 -24.10 6.02 15.78
N ALA A 18 -23.23 5.57 14.86
CA ALA A 18 -23.26 4.20 14.36
C ALA A 18 -23.00 3.19 15.51
N PRO A 19 -23.72 2.06 15.57
CA PRO A 19 -23.58 1.08 16.65
C PRO A 19 -22.13 0.64 16.89
N ARG A 20 -21.36 0.48 15.81
CA ARG A 20 -19.92 0.13 15.87
C ARG A 20 -19.08 1.17 16.65
N VAL A 21 -19.38 2.46 16.49
CA VAL A 21 -18.66 3.56 17.14
C VAL A 21 -19.12 3.71 18.57
N GLN A 22 -20.44 3.59 18.82
CA GLN A 22 -21.01 3.66 20.16
C GLN A 22 -20.55 2.51 21.07
N GLY A 23 -20.18 1.35 20.48
CA GLY A 23 -19.68 0.19 21.20
C GLY A 23 -18.25 0.38 21.79
N SER A 24 -17.52 1.44 21.40
CA SER A 24 -16.16 1.72 21.92
C SER A 24 -16.02 3.18 22.34
N PRO A 25 -15.74 3.45 23.62
CA PRO A 25 -15.50 4.83 24.10
C PRO A 25 -14.33 5.52 23.39
N VAL A 26 -13.33 4.75 22.97
CA VAL A 26 -12.14 5.30 22.28
C VAL A 26 -12.49 5.68 20.84
N LEU A 27 -13.25 4.84 20.13
CA LEU A 27 -13.77 5.20 18.80
C LEU A 27 -14.61 6.48 18.89
N LEU A 28 -15.55 6.54 19.83
CA LEU A 28 -16.41 7.70 20.01
C LEU A 28 -15.59 8.98 20.26
N ARG A 29 -14.59 8.93 21.15
CA ARG A 29 -13.66 10.06 21.41
C ARG A 29 -12.87 10.43 20.17
N SER A 30 -12.42 9.45 19.38
CA SER A 30 -11.68 9.69 18.14
C SER A 30 -12.49 10.47 17.11
N PHE A 31 -13.77 10.10 16.96
CA PHE A 31 -14.69 10.81 16.05
C PHE A 31 -14.95 12.25 16.51
N TRP A 32 -15.23 12.46 17.81
CA TRP A 32 -15.47 13.79 18.34
C TRP A 32 -14.20 14.66 18.33
N ALA A 33 -13.03 14.09 18.59
CA ALA A 33 -11.77 14.83 18.46
C ALA A 33 -11.51 15.27 17.01
N ALA A 34 -11.72 14.38 16.03
CA ALA A 34 -11.60 14.72 14.63
C ALA A 34 -12.63 15.78 14.20
N PHE A 35 -13.89 15.64 14.64
CA PHE A 35 -14.95 16.62 14.41
C PHE A 35 -14.58 18.00 14.97
N LEU A 36 -14.17 18.07 16.23
CA LEU A 36 -13.79 19.32 16.88
C LEU A 36 -12.59 20.00 16.19
N ALA A 37 -11.57 19.21 15.82
CA ALA A 37 -10.42 19.74 15.10
C ALA A 37 -10.82 20.37 13.75
N LEU A 38 -11.70 19.71 12.99
CA LEU A 38 -12.24 20.25 11.74
C LEU A 38 -13.09 21.50 11.97
N VAL A 39 -13.94 21.53 13.00
CA VAL A 39 -14.76 22.72 13.36
C VAL A 39 -13.87 23.90 13.72
N VAL A 40 -12.87 23.70 14.58
CA VAL A 40 -11.91 24.75 14.97
C VAL A 40 -11.18 25.31 13.75
N TRP A 41 -10.72 24.43 12.84
CA TRP A 41 -10.07 24.87 11.60
C TRP A 41 -11.02 25.67 10.71
N GLN A 42 -12.27 25.21 10.55
CA GLN A 42 -13.28 25.96 9.77
C GLN A 42 -13.60 27.33 10.39
N ALA A 43 -13.72 27.39 11.72
CA ALA A 43 -13.96 28.66 12.43
C ALA A 43 -12.79 29.64 12.24
N ALA A 44 -11.54 29.17 12.38
CA ALA A 44 -10.34 29.96 12.15
C ALA A 44 -10.28 30.48 10.69
N MET A 45 -10.60 29.60 9.73
CA MET A 45 -10.64 29.94 8.31
C MET A 45 -11.76 30.95 7.99
N PHE A 46 -12.93 30.77 8.60
CA PHE A 46 -14.05 31.72 8.44
C PHE A 46 -13.68 33.10 8.98
N TRP A 47 -13.04 33.16 10.15
CA TRP A 47 -12.61 34.43 10.75
C TRP A 47 -11.58 35.13 9.89
N ARG A 48 -10.58 34.39 9.39
CA ARG A 48 -9.58 34.96 8.45
C ARG A 48 -10.23 35.54 7.19
N LEU A 49 -11.20 34.84 6.61
CA LEU A 49 -11.90 35.29 5.40
C LEU A 49 -12.86 36.46 5.63
N LYS A 50 -13.32 36.65 6.88
CA LYS A 50 -14.07 37.86 7.26
C LYS A 50 -13.16 39.08 7.26
N SER A 51 -11.89 38.92 7.64
CA SER A 51 -10.89 40.00 7.64
C SER A 51 -10.30 40.26 6.27
N GLU A 52 -10.08 39.20 5.46
CA GLU A 52 -9.53 39.22 4.10
C GLU A 52 -10.45 38.44 3.17
N PRO A 53 -11.50 39.09 2.60
CA PRO A 53 -12.46 38.41 1.74
C PRO A 53 -11.77 37.83 0.50
N ALA A 54 -11.78 36.53 0.34
CA ALA A 54 -11.30 35.86 -0.85
C ALA A 54 -12.32 34.79 -1.30
N PRO A 55 -12.72 34.77 -2.58
CA PRO A 55 -13.71 33.83 -3.06
C PRO A 55 -13.17 32.39 -2.96
N ARG A 56 -14.02 31.45 -2.61
CA ARG A 56 -13.71 30.03 -2.61
C ARG A 56 -14.63 29.31 -3.59
N PHE A 57 -14.03 28.54 -4.48
CA PHE A 57 -14.75 27.87 -5.56
C PHE A 57 -14.74 26.35 -5.32
N LEU A 58 -15.86 25.72 -5.58
CA LEU A 58 -16.03 24.28 -5.63
C LEU A 58 -16.31 23.90 -7.09
N ARG A 59 -15.46 23.08 -7.67
CA ARG A 59 -15.65 22.52 -9.02
C ARG A 59 -15.82 21.02 -8.92
N ILE A 60 -16.69 20.43 -9.71
CA ILE A 60 -16.81 18.98 -9.83
C ILE A 60 -15.86 18.53 -10.94
N GLY A 61 -15.02 17.53 -10.64
CA GLY A 61 -14.05 17.01 -11.60
C GLY A 61 -13.86 15.50 -11.44
N LEU A 62 -14.48 14.75 -12.34
CA LEU A 62 -14.37 13.30 -12.37
C LEU A 62 -13.19 12.88 -13.25
N ARG A 63 -12.14 12.37 -12.63
CA ARG A 63 -10.96 11.82 -13.34
C ARG A 63 -11.09 10.33 -13.44
N PRO A 64 -11.05 9.75 -14.66
CA PRO A 64 -11.19 8.30 -14.87
C PRO A 64 -10.26 7.47 -13.97
N GLN A 65 -9.01 7.91 -13.83
CA GLN A 65 -8.01 7.22 -13.01
C GLN A 65 -8.47 7.07 -11.54
N HIS A 66 -9.07 8.11 -10.97
CA HIS A 66 -9.47 8.08 -9.55
C HIS A 66 -10.66 7.15 -9.29
N TYR A 67 -11.72 7.20 -10.13
CA TYR A 67 -12.87 6.33 -9.89
C TYR A 67 -12.60 4.89 -10.31
N VAL A 68 -11.78 4.64 -11.34
CA VAL A 68 -11.34 3.29 -11.69
C VAL A 68 -10.54 2.68 -10.54
N GLN A 69 -9.57 3.42 -10.00
CA GLN A 69 -8.78 2.94 -8.86
C GLN A 69 -9.66 2.71 -7.63
N ALA A 70 -10.60 3.63 -7.34
CA ALA A 70 -11.53 3.47 -6.23
C ALA A 70 -12.41 2.21 -6.40
N ALA A 71 -12.94 1.95 -7.61
CA ALA A 71 -13.75 0.77 -7.90
C ALA A 71 -12.94 -0.53 -7.76
N VAL A 72 -11.70 -0.54 -8.29
CA VAL A 72 -10.78 -1.68 -8.15
C VAL A 72 -10.46 -1.96 -6.69
N GLN A 73 -10.12 -0.94 -5.91
CA GLN A 73 -9.82 -1.11 -4.48
C GLN A 73 -11.06 -1.55 -3.69
N PHE A 74 -12.22 -1.01 -4.00
CA PHE A 74 -13.49 -1.45 -3.40
C PHE A 74 -13.77 -2.93 -3.69
N SER A 75 -13.50 -3.41 -4.91
CA SER A 75 -13.67 -4.82 -5.25
C SER A 75 -12.74 -5.74 -4.44
N VAL A 76 -11.52 -5.26 -4.10
CA VAL A 76 -10.63 -6.00 -3.17
C VAL A 76 -11.28 -6.12 -1.79
N TYR A 77 -11.80 -5.03 -1.23
CA TYR A 77 -12.48 -5.08 0.07
C TYR A 77 -13.70 -6.01 0.05
N ALA A 78 -14.49 -5.95 -1.04
CA ALA A 78 -15.67 -6.79 -1.17
C ALA A 78 -15.30 -8.28 -1.26
N TYR A 79 -14.28 -8.62 -2.05
CA TYR A 79 -13.83 -10.00 -2.22
C TYR A 79 -13.14 -10.52 -0.96
N TRP A 80 -12.18 -9.81 -0.41
CA TRP A 80 -11.46 -10.18 0.80
C TRP A 80 -12.39 -10.25 2.02
N GLY A 81 -13.28 -9.26 2.21
CA GLY A 81 -14.22 -9.19 3.32
C GLY A 81 -15.25 -10.34 3.34
N TYR A 82 -15.51 -10.96 2.20
CA TYR A 82 -16.35 -12.16 2.16
C TYR A 82 -15.69 -13.32 2.91
N TYR A 83 -14.35 -13.44 2.84
CA TYR A 83 -13.59 -14.51 3.49
C TYR A 83 -13.06 -14.10 4.87
N TRP A 84 -12.83 -12.81 5.09
CA TRP A 84 -12.38 -12.27 6.38
C TRP A 84 -13.32 -11.14 6.83
N ARG A 85 -14.30 -11.51 7.64
CA ARG A 85 -15.41 -10.64 8.07
C ARG A 85 -15.01 -9.32 8.74
N PRO A 86 -13.89 -9.21 9.51
CA PRO A 86 -13.48 -7.93 10.07
C PRO A 86 -13.39 -6.78 9.06
N VAL A 87 -13.17 -7.07 7.77
CA VAL A 87 -13.21 -6.04 6.71
C VAL A 87 -14.58 -5.38 6.62
N TYR A 88 -15.67 -6.17 6.71
CA TYR A 88 -17.03 -5.62 6.65
C TYR A 88 -17.40 -4.89 7.95
N ASP A 89 -16.93 -5.39 9.09
CA ASP A 89 -17.11 -4.70 10.37
C ASP A 89 -16.39 -3.35 10.40
N TYR A 90 -15.28 -3.24 9.65
CA TYR A 90 -14.50 -2.02 9.49
C TYR A 90 -15.11 -1.03 8.47
N ALA A 91 -16.10 -1.45 7.67
CA ALA A 91 -16.64 -0.64 6.56
C ALA A 91 -17.13 0.76 7.00
N TRP A 92 -17.82 0.86 8.15
CA TRP A 92 -18.27 2.14 8.70
C TRP A 92 -17.12 3.08 9.06
N LEU A 93 -16.01 2.51 9.54
CA LEU A 93 -14.80 3.27 9.85
C LEU A 93 -14.11 3.74 8.57
N LEU A 94 -14.14 2.96 7.47
CA LEU A 94 -13.69 3.40 6.15
C LEU A 94 -14.53 4.57 5.61
N VAL A 95 -15.86 4.49 5.74
CA VAL A 95 -16.76 5.58 5.34
C VAL A 95 -16.45 6.84 6.14
N ALA A 96 -16.24 6.72 7.45
CA ALA A 96 -15.88 7.85 8.31
C ALA A 96 -14.55 8.48 7.89
N GLN A 97 -13.56 7.67 7.54
CA GLN A 97 -12.27 8.15 7.04
C GLN A 97 -12.41 8.88 5.70
N LEU A 98 -13.28 8.41 4.79
CA LEU A 98 -13.57 9.11 3.54
C LEU A 98 -14.23 10.47 3.80
N VAL A 99 -15.22 10.52 4.67
CA VAL A 99 -15.91 11.76 5.06
C VAL A 99 -14.91 12.75 5.68
N PHE A 100 -14.07 12.28 6.61
CA PHE A 100 -12.98 13.07 7.19
C PHE A 100 -12.02 13.56 6.11
N ALA A 101 -11.59 12.68 5.20
CA ALA A 101 -10.65 13.01 4.14
C ALA A 101 -11.18 14.11 3.21
N TYR A 102 -12.47 14.09 2.86
CA TYR A 102 -13.09 15.16 2.07
C TYR A 102 -13.08 16.50 2.82
N ALA A 103 -13.49 16.51 4.09
CA ALA A 103 -13.45 17.73 4.91
C ALA A 103 -12.03 18.26 5.02
N PHE A 104 -11.08 17.39 5.36
CA PHE A 104 -9.67 17.74 5.58
C PHE A 104 -9.00 18.25 4.30
N ASP A 105 -9.10 17.52 3.18
CA ASP A 105 -8.49 17.90 1.89
C ASP A 105 -9.08 19.22 1.35
N MET A 106 -10.38 19.44 1.55
CA MET A 106 -11.06 20.67 1.18
C MET A 106 -10.55 21.86 2.00
N LEU A 107 -10.45 21.73 3.32
CA LEU A 107 -9.94 22.76 4.21
C LEU A 107 -8.45 23.04 3.92
N LEU A 108 -7.64 21.99 3.75
CA LEU A 108 -6.24 22.11 3.40
C LEU A 108 -6.04 22.86 2.08
N THR A 109 -6.81 22.51 1.06
CA THR A 109 -6.76 23.15 -0.25
C THR A 109 -7.19 24.60 -0.16
N TRP A 110 -8.32 24.92 0.49
CA TRP A 110 -8.81 26.29 0.62
C TRP A 110 -7.99 27.17 1.56
N SER A 111 -7.20 26.59 2.43
CA SER A 111 -6.20 27.34 3.21
C SER A 111 -5.05 27.87 2.34
N ARG A 112 -4.87 27.35 1.12
CA ARG A 112 -3.74 27.62 0.23
C ARG A 112 -4.13 28.10 -1.16
N ARG A 113 -5.31 27.75 -1.63
CA ARG A 113 -5.82 28.03 -2.98
C ARG A 113 -7.31 28.36 -2.91
N ASP A 114 -7.81 28.98 -3.95
CA ASP A 114 -9.21 29.39 -3.99
C ASP A 114 -10.15 28.31 -4.50
N THR A 115 -9.64 27.32 -5.25
CA THR A 115 -10.47 26.32 -5.92
C THR A 115 -10.18 24.92 -5.38
N TYR A 116 -11.21 24.22 -4.94
CA TYR A 116 -11.21 22.78 -4.67
C TYR A 116 -11.93 22.02 -5.78
N VAL A 117 -11.37 20.88 -6.18
CA VAL A 117 -11.99 19.99 -7.17
C VAL A 117 -12.58 18.79 -6.44
N LEU A 118 -13.90 18.76 -6.30
CA LEU A 118 -14.63 17.64 -5.73
C LEU A 118 -14.70 16.49 -6.75
N GLY A 119 -14.22 15.32 -6.35
CA GLY A 119 -14.20 14.10 -7.17
C GLY A 119 -13.69 12.94 -6.35
N PHE A 120 -13.28 11.85 -6.99
CA PHE A 120 -12.81 10.61 -6.32
C PHE A 120 -11.37 10.67 -5.80
N GLY A 121 -10.74 11.86 -5.75
CA GLY A 121 -9.35 12.00 -5.29
C GLY A 121 -9.02 11.43 -3.90
N PRO A 122 -9.89 11.58 -2.88
CA PRO A 122 -9.66 11.01 -1.55
C PRO A 122 -9.75 9.48 -1.49
N PHE A 123 -10.56 8.85 -2.35
CA PHE A 123 -10.76 7.39 -2.32
C PHE A 123 -9.46 6.59 -2.45
N PRO A 124 -8.63 6.78 -3.50
CA PRO A 124 -7.39 6.02 -3.62
C PRO A 124 -6.47 6.17 -2.42
N ILE A 125 -6.43 7.35 -1.78
CA ILE A 125 -5.58 7.58 -0.62
C ILE A 125 -6.08 6.80 0.59
N VAL A 126 -7.37 6.94 0.93
CA VAL A 126 -7.97 6.25 2.08
C VAL A 126 -7.95 4.74 1.87
N PHE A 127 -8.38 4.29 0.70
CA PHE A 127 -8.45 2.86 0.40
C PHE A 127 -7.07 2.21 0.35
N SER A 128 -6.08 2.81 -0.35
CA SER A 128 -4.72 2.26 -0.35
C SER A 128 -4.13 2.19 1.05
N THR A 129 -4.36 3.20 1.89
CA THR A 129 -3.86 3.19 3.26
C THR A 129 -4.44 2.01 4.03
N ASN A 130 -5.75 1.82 3.94
CA ASN A 130 -6.46 0.78 4.70
C ASN A 130 -6.31 -0.64 4.10
N LEU A 131 -5.84 -0.81 2.87
CA LEU A 131 -5.46 -2.12 2.33
C LEU A 131 -4.17 -2.68 2.94
N PHE A 132 -3.45 -1.88 3.74
CA PHE A 132 -2.18 -2.29 4.31
C PHE A 132 -2.08 -2.09 5.81
N LEU A 133 -2.76 -1.08 6.40
CA LEU A 133 -2.60 -0.78 7.82
C LEU A 133 -3.89 -0.21 8.41
N TRP A 134 -4.38 -0.85 9.48
CA TRP A 134 -5.44 -0.34 10.35
C TRP A 134 -4.93 -0.26 11.77
N PHE A 135 -5.22 0.84 12.44
CA PHE A 135 -5.06 0.90 13.88
C PHE A 135 -6.18 0.12 14.57
N ARG A 136 -5.85 -0.55 15.68
CA ARG A 136 -6.83 -1.17 16.56
C ARG A 136 -7.75 -0.10 17.15
N ASP A 137 -8.94 -0.48 17.58
CA ASP A 137 -9.96 0.46 18.05
C ASP A 137 -9.46 1.43 19.13
N ASP A 138 -8.61 0.94 20.05
CA ASP A 138 -8.03 1.74 21.13
C ASP A 138 -7.05 2.83 20.65
N TRP A 139 -6.61 2.75 19.41
CA TRP A 139 -5.68 3.68 18.77
C TRP A 139 -6.25 4.31 17.50
N PHE A 140 -7.55 4.19 17.28
CA PHE A 140 -8.18 4.60 16.02
C PHE A 140 -8.02 6.08 15.67
N TYR A 141 -7.84 6.97 16.65
CA TYR A 141 -7.55 8.39 16.38
C TYR A 141 -6.30 8.58 15.52
N LEU A 142 -5.31 7.66 15.60
CA LEU A 142 -4.12 7.67 14.75
C LEU A 142 -4.46 7.36 13.28
N GLN A 143 -5.57 6.69 13.01
CA GLN A 143 -6.03 6.44 11.65
C GLN A 143 -6.40 7.75 10.95
N PHE A 144 -7.14 8.64 11.62
CA PHE A 144 -7.43 9.97 11.10
C PHE A 144 -6.14 10.80 10.91
N VAL A 145 -5.21 10.73 11.85
CA VAL A 145 -3.91 11.42 11.74
C VAL A 145 -3.12 10.86 10.55
N MET A 146 -3.08 9.55 10.34
CA MET A 146 -2.37 8.92 9.22
C MET A 146 -2.95 9.38 7.87
N ILE A 147 -4.27 9.46 7.73
CA ILE A 147 -4.93 10.01 6.53
C ILE A 147 -4.56 11.49 6.34
N ALA A 148 -4.63 12.30 7.40
CA ALA A 148 -4.25 13.70 7.35
C ALA A 148 -2.79 13.89 6.89
N VAL A 149 -1.86 13.08 7.42
CA VAL A 149 -0.44 13.08 7.03
C VAL A 149 -0.27 12.75 5.55
N GLY A 150 -1.03 11.81 5.00
CA GLY A 150 -1.03 11.50 3.57
C GLY A 150 -1.39 12.72 2.71
N PHE A 151 -2.46 13.46 3.07
CA PHE A 151 -2.85 14.70 2.38
C PHE A 151 -1.84 15.83 2.58
N MET A 152 -1.29 15.98 3.78
CA MET A 152 -0.22 16.96 4.04
C MET A 152 1.02 16.66 3.21
N GLY A 153 1.45 15.40 3.14
CA GLY A 153 2.57 14.98 2.30
C GLY A 153 2.35 15.33 0.81
N LYS A 154 1.14 15.08 0.28
CA LYS A 154 0.74 15.46 -1.09
C LYS A 154 0.80 16.97 -1.32
N GLU A 155 0.43 17.78 -0.33
CA GLU A 155 0.34 19.23 -0.48
C GLU A 155 1.66 19.93 -0.22
N PHE A 156 2.44 19.51 0.76
CA PHE A 156 3.64 20.23 1.20
C PHE A 156 4.93 19.63 0.64
N VAL A 157 5.01 18.31 0.45
CA VAL A 157 6.24 17.65 0.03
C VAL A 157 6.25 17.53 -1.49
N ARG A 158 6.71 18.61 -2.14
CA ARG A 158 6.68 18.76 -3.60
C ARG A 158 8.04 19.16 -4.16
N TRP A 159 8.29 18.74 -5.38
CA TRP A 159 9.41 19.24 -6.18
C TRP A 159 8.96 19.79 -7.53
N SER A 160 9.84 20.51 -8.22
CA SER A 160 9.62 20.89 -9.61
C SER A 160 10.07 19.74 -10.53
N ARG A 161 9.21 19.31 -11.44
CA ARG A 161 9.49 18.29 -12.46
C ARG A 161 8.91 18.76 -13.79
N ASP A 162 9.78 19.00 -14.78
CA ASP A 162 9.44 19.53 -16.10
C ASP A 162 8.57 20.81 -16.01
N GLY A 163 9.00 21.76 -15.19
CA GLY A 163 8.33 23.04 -14.98
C GLY A 163 7.04 23.00 -14.14
N ARG A 164 6.61 21.83 -13.67
CA ARG A 164 5.40 21.68 -12.85
C ARG A 164 5.74 21.23 -11.43
N ARG A 165 5.07 21.79 -10.43
CA ARG A 165 5.15 21.32 -9.04
C ARG A 165 4.29 20.09 -8.86
N VAL A 166 4.93 18.95 -8.61
CA VAL A 166 4.29 17.65 -8.33
C VAL A 166 4.72 17.15 -6.96
N HIS A 167 3.86 16.35 -6.30
CA HIS A 167 4.23 15.69 -5.05
C HIS A 167 5.34 14.65 -5.30
N ILE A 168 6.20 14.48 -4.31
CA ILE A 168 7.34 13.56 -4.39
C ILE A 168 6.86 12.12 -4.18
N PHE A 169 6.06 11.93 -3.14
CA PHE A 169 5.62 10.63 -2.67
C PHE A 169 4.20 10.32 -3.10
N ASN A 170 3.91 9.06 -3.34
CA ASN A 170 2.55 8.57 -3.30
C ASN A 170 1.96 8.87 -1.91
N PRO A 171 0.81 9.55 -1.80
CA PRO A 171 0.29 10.05 -0.52
C PRO A 171 0.01 8.96 0.51
N SER A 172 -0.58 7.84 0.09
CA SER A 172 -0.84 6.70 0.98
C SER A 172 0.46 5.99 1.37
N ALA A 173 1.37 5.76 0.42
CA ALA A 173 2.65 5.14 0.72
C ALA A 173 3.51 5.99 1.67
N PHE A 174 3.45 7.33 1.55
CA PHE A 174 4.14 8.25 2.44
C PHE A 174 3.66 8.11 3.88
N SER A 175 2.35 8.18 4.11
CA SER A 175 1.79 8.03 5.47
C SER A 175 2.02 6.63 6.02
N LEU A 176 1.82 5.58 5.21
CA LEU A 176 2.10 4.20 5.60
C LEU A 176 3.55 4.02 6.05
N ALA A 177 4.52 4.50 5.27
CA ALA A 177 5.94 4.36 5.63
C ALA A 177 6.30 5.16 6.88
N LEU A 178 5.81 6.39 7.01
CA LEU A 178 6.08 7.22 8.19
C LEU A 178 5.56 6.55 9.46
N PHE A 179 4.31 6.09 9.45
CA PHE A 179 3.73 5.37 10.59
C PHE A 179 4.42 4.03 10.83
N SER A 180 4.76 3.28 9.78
CA SER A 180 5.54 2.04 9.91
C SER A 180 6.88 2.28 10.61
N LEU A 181 7.62 3.32 10.22
CA LEU A 181 8.90 3.66 10.86
C LEU A 181 8.71 4.02 12.35
N VAL A 182 7.66 4.77 12.69
CA VAL A 182 7.36 5.10 14.08
C VAL A 182 7.01 3.84 14.87
N LEU A 183 6.11 2.99 14.36
CA LEU A 183 5.70 1.74 15.02
C LEU A 183 6.88 0.79 15.24
N ILE A 184 7.76 0.66 14.25
CA ILE A 184 8.98 -0.15 14.37
C ILE A 184 9.93 0.45 15.41
N ALA A 185 10.19 1.76 15.33
CA ALA A 185 11.15 2.43 16.22
C ALA A 185 10.68 2.45 17.69
N THR A 186 9.37 2.45 17.93
CA THR A 186 8.78 2.42 19.26
C THR A 186 8.43 1.00 19.75
N ASN A 187 8.66 -0.01 18.92
CA ASN A 187 8.28 -1.41 19.18
C ASN A 187 6.78 -1.57 19.53
N THR A 188 5.92 -0.87 18.79
CA THR A 188 4.47 -0.82 19.01
C THR A 188 3.69 -1.30 17.77
N THR A 189 4.21 -2.28 17.06
CA THR A 189 3.61 -2.82 15.82
C THR A 189 2.27 -3.52 16.07
N ASP A 190 2.05 -4.00 17.29
CA ASP A 190 0.83 -4.62 17.81
C ASP A 190 -0.37 -3.67 17.94
N LEU A 191 -0.14 -2.33 17.88
CA LEU A 191 -1.22 -1.34 17.87
C LEU A 191 -2.04 -1.37 16.56
N THR A 192 -1.62 -2.14 15.58
CA THR A 192 -2.25 -2.21 14.27
C THR A 192 -2.61 -3.63 13.87
N TRP A 193 -3.50 -3.77 12.89
CA TRP A 193 -3.88 -5.02 12.23
C TRP A 193 -3.02 -5.31 10.99
N GLY A 194 -1.85 -4.68 10.85
CA GLY A 194 -1.05 -4.77 9.63
C GLY A 194 -0.60 -6.19 9.27
N GLN A 195 -0.21 -6.98 10.27
CA GLN A 195 0.21 -8.38 10.06
C GLN A 195 -0.99 -9.26 9.67
N GLU A 196 -2.11 -9.13 10.38
CA GLU A 196 -3.35 -9.87 10.08
C GLU A 196 -3.90 -9.50 8.69
N ILE A 197 -3.82 -8.23 8.30
CA ILE A 197 -4.18 -7.78 6.95
C ILE A 197 -3.32 -8.50 5.91
N ALA A 198 -2.00 -8.54 6.13
CA ALA A 198 -1.08 -9.14 5.17
C ALA A 198 -1.30 -10.65 5.00
N THR A 199 -1.59 -11.37 6.09
CA THR A 199 -1.79 -12.83 6.08
C THR A 199 -3.20 -13.22 5.65
N THR A 200 -4.23 -12.49 6.05
CA THR A 200 -5.63 -12.87 5.75
C THR A 200 -6.06 -12.60 4.32
N LEU A 201 -5.31 -11.80 3.55
CA LEU A 201 -5.54 -11.67 2.12
C LEU A 201 -5.46 -13.02 1.38
N SER A 202 -4.61 -13.93 1.83
CA SER A 202 -4.46 -15.26 1.24
C SER A 202 -5.63 -16.21 1.56
N LEU A 203 -6.52 -15.86 2.49
CA LEU A 203 -7.73 -16.64 2.78
C LEU A 203 -8.73 -16.64 1.62
N ALA A 204 -8.71 -15.61 0.78
CA ALA A 204 -9.58 -15.54 -0.38
C ALA A 204 -9.04 -16.45 -1.50
N PRO A 205 -9.80 -17.48 -1.91
CA PRO A 205 -9.36 -18.40 -2.97
C PRO A 205 -9.10 -17.63 -4.26
N HIS A 206 -8.11 -18.07 -5.04
CA HIS A 206 -7.72 -17.43 -6.31
C HIS A 206 -7.38 -15.93 -6.17
N ILE A 207 -6.95 -15.47 -5.01
CA ILE A 207 -6.65 -14.05 -4.76
C ILE A 207 -5.61 -13.50 -5.75
N TYR A 208 -4.59 -14.27 -6.13
CA TYR A 208 -3.59 -13.83 -7.11
C TYR A 208 -4.22 -13.58 -8.48
N LEU A 209 -5.10 -14.48 -8.95
CA LEU A 209 -5.82 -14.29 -10.21
C LEU A 209 -6.74 -13.07 -10.14
N PHE A 210 -7.44 -12.90 -9.03
CA PHE A 210 -8.30 -11.74 -8.81
C PHE A 210 -7.50 -10.43 -8.84
N LEU A 211 -6.40 -10.36 -8.07
CA LEU A 211 -5.52 -9.18 -8.02
C LEU A 211 -4.85 -8.92 -9.38
N PHE A 212 -4.47 -9.97 -10.11
CA PHE A 212 -3.95 -9.86 -11.46
C PHE A 212 -4.97 -9.24 -12.41
N LEU A 213 -6.21 -9.74 -12.45
CA LEU A 213 -7.25 -9.24 -13.34
C LEU A 213 -7.61 -7.78 -13.08
N ILE A 214 -7.82 -7.40 -11.83
CA ILE A 214 -8.08 -5.99 -11.47
C ILE A 214 -6.84 -5.11 -11.69
N GLY A 215 -5.66 -5.67 -11.48
CA GLY A 215 -4.38 -5.02 -11.76
C GLY A 215 -4.21 -4.69 -13.24
N LEU A 216 -4.64 -5.58 -14.15
CA LEU A 216 -4.65 -5.29 -15.59
C LEU A 216 -5.50 -4.07 -15.93
N VAL A 217 -6.64 -3.87 -15.25
CA VAL A 217 -7.48 -2.67 -15.43
C VAL A 217 -6.67 -1.42 -15.04
N VAL A 218 -6.01 -1.42 -13.88
CA VAL A 218 -5.16 -0.30 -13.43
C VAL A 218 -4.01 -0.05 -14.41
N MET A 219 -3.32 -1.10 -14.84
CA MET A 219 -2.21 -1.03 -15.79
C MET A 219 -2.62 -0.45 -17.14
N TYR A 220 -3.82 -0.78 -17.62
CA TYR A 220 -4.37 -0.22 -18.86
C TYR A 220 -4.58 1.29 -18.74
N PHE A 221 -5.30 1.74 -17.70
CA PHE A 221 -5.62 3.17 -17.52
C PHE A 221 -4.40 4.04 -17.16
N PHE A 222 -3.41 3.47 -16.49
CA PHE A 222 -2.25 4.23 -15.98
C PHE A 222 -0.98 4.03 -16.82
N SER A 223 -0.98 3.08 -17.75
CA SER A 223 0.19 2.75 -18.60
C SER A 223 1.47 2.46 -17.79
N ILE A 224 1.33 1.65 -16.73
CA ILE A 224 2.39 1.35 -15.75
C ILE A 224 2.77 -0.13 -15.66
N THR A 225 2.38 -0.91 -16.67
CA THR A 225 2.65 -2.36 -16.72
C THR A 225 4.13 -2.69 -16.54
N LEU A 226 5.03 -1.88 -17.11
CA LEU A 226 6.48 -2.08 -16.95
C LEU A 226 6.93 -2.01 -15.50
N VAL A 227 6.32 -1.18 -14.66
CA VAL A 227 6.66 -1.09 -13.23
C VAL A 227 6.27 -2.38 -12.52
N ALA A 228 5.00 -2.77 -12.62
CA ALA A 228 4.50 -3.95 -11.90
C ALA A 228 5.09 -5.25 -12.46
N GLY A 229 5.17 -5.40 -13.79
CA GLY A 229 5.69 -6.61 -14.41
C GLY A 229 7.18 -6.84 -14.11
N SER A 230 8.03 -5.79 -14.23
CA SER A 230 9.45 -5.94 -13.91
C SER A 230 9.69 -6.20 -12.41
N ALA A 231 8.89 -5.60 -11.54
CA ALA A 231 8.96 -5.87 -10.10
C ALA A 231 8.58 -7.32 -9.76
N ALA A 232 7.49 -7.82 -10.35
CA ALA A 232 7.06 -9.20 -10.16
C ALA A 232 8.10 -10.21 -10.70
N MET A 233 8.69 -9.93 -11.86
CA MET A 233 9.77 -10.77 -12.43
C MET A 233 10.98 -10.85 -11.50
N VAL A 234 11.36 -9.73 -10.88
CA VAL A 234 12.48 -9.69 -9.91
C VAL A 234 12.13 -10.46 -8.65
N LEU A 235 10.95 -10.23 -8.09
CA LEU A 235 10.49 -10.90 -6.86
C LEU A 235 10.43 -12.41 -7.05
N PHE A 236 9.74 -12.86 -8.11
CA PHE A 236 9.63 -14.28 -8.41
C PHE A 236 11.01 -14.89 -8.75
N GLY A 237 11.81 -14.21 -9.57
CA GLY A 237 13.14 -14.68 -9.94
C GLY A 237 14.08 -14.81 -8.74
N ALA A 238 14.05 -13.83 -7.83
CA ALA A 238 14.84 -13.87 -6.60
C ALA A 238 14.38 -15.00 -5.66
N SER A 239 13.06 -15.18 -5.49
CA SER A 239 12.49 -16.27 -4.70
C SER A 239 12.84 -17.64 -5.30
N ALA A 240 12.66 -17.81 -6.60
CA ALA A 240 12.98 -19.06 -7.29
C ALA A 240 14.49 -19.39 -7.24
N LEU A 241 15.36 -18.39 -7.45
CA LEU A 241 16.80 -18.57 -7.36
C LEU A 241 17.22 -18.98 -5.93
N TYR A 242 16.68 -18.30 -4.93
CA TYR A 242 16.95 -18.63 -3.53
C TYR A 242 16.48 -20.06 -3.20
N SER A 243 15.26 -20.42 -3.59
CA SER A 243 14.71 -21.75 -3.40
C SER A 243 15.54 -22.85 -4.09
N ALA A 244 16.04 -22.58 -5.31
CA ALA A 244 16.90 -23.50 -6.05
C ALA A 244 18.26 -23.72 -5.39
N THR A 245 18.81 -22.71 -4.71
CA THR A 245 20.14 -22.78 -4.08
C THR A 245 20.11 -23.31 -2.64
N THR A 246 19.02 -23.01 -1.89
CA THR A 246 18.92 -23.33 -0.46
C THR A 246 17.98 -24.52 -0.16
N GLY A 247 17.12 -24.88 -1.12
CA GLY A 247 16.08 -25.90 -0.93
C GLY A 247 14.87 -25.44 -0.10
N VAL A 248 14.83 -24.16 0.33
CA VAL A 248 13.74 -23.57 1.11
C VAL A 248 13.22 -22.29 0.46
N PRO A 249 11.92 -21.91 0.61
CA PRO A 249 11.40 -20.69 0.04
C PRO A 249 12.02 -19.44 0.66
N TYR A 250 12.15 -18.37 -0.12
CA TYR A 250 12.64 -17.08 0.35
C TYR A 250 11.62 -16.38 1.26
N PHE A 251 10.40 -16.21 0.78
CA PHE A 251 9.28 -15.82 1.60
C PHE A 251 8.70 -17.06 2.28
N ILE A 252 8.20 -16.91 3.51
CA ILE A 252 7.81 -18.10 4.31
C ILE A 252 6.63 -18.83 3.68
N ASP A 253 5.60 -18.10 3.26
CA ASP A 253 4.26 -18.58 2.92
C ASP A 253 3.91 -18.52 1.43
N SER A 254 4.83 -18.07 0.57
CA SER A 254 4.52 -17.82 -0.85
C SER A 254 5.78 -17.56 -1.68
N GLU A 255 5.68 -17.63 -3.00
CA GLU A 255 6.74 -17.16 -3.91
C GLU A 255 6.78 -15.63 -4.03
N ILE A 256 5.63 -14.97 -3.94
CA ILE A 256 5.47 -13.53 -3.75
C ILE A 256 4.34 -13.32 -2.74
N PRO A 257 4.57 -12.75 -1.55
CA PRO A 257 3.51 -12.56 -0.57
C PRO A 257 2.31 -11.82 -1.15
N THR A 258 1.09 -12.27 -0.82
CA THR A 258 -0.15 -11.72 -1.40
C THR A 258 -0.26 -10.21 -1.20
N ALA A 259 0.15 -9.71 -0.03
CA ALA A 259 0.16 -8.27 0.24
C ALA A 259 1.21 -7.50 -0.58
N VAL A 260 2.35 -8.14 -0.95
CA VAL A 260 3.32 -7.59 -1.90
C VAL A 260 2.73 -7.57 -3.30
N PHE A 261 2.05 -8.65 -3.69
CA PHE A 261 1.37 -8.74 -4.99
C PHE A 261 0.25 -7.70 -5.12
N LEU A 262 -0.51 -7.46 -4.06
CA LEU A 262 -1.46 -6.33 -3.97
C LEU A 262 -0.73 -4.98 -4.14
N GLY A 263 0.39 -4.78 -3.45
CA GLY A 263 1.20 -3.56 -3.54
C GLY A 263 1.76 -3.29 -4.93
N LEU A 264 2.14 -4.35 -5.67
CA LEU A 264 2.55 -4.27 -7.07
C LEU A 264 1.49 -3.65 -7.98
N HIS A 265 0.21 -3.89 -7.68
CA HIS A 265 -0.89 -3.45 -8.53
C HIS A 265 -1.53 -2.14 -8.08
N LEU A 266 -1.52 -1.85 -6.77
CA LEU A 266 -2.31 -0.75 -6.20
C LEU A 266 -1.53 0.28 -5.38
N LEU A 267 -0.26 0.05 -5.05
CA LEU A 267 0.54 0.96 -4.23
C LEU A 267 1.70 1.59 -5.01
N VAL A 268 2.55 0.79 -5.68
CA VAL A 268 3.72 1.29 -6.42
C VAL A 268 3.36 1.90 -7.77
N THR A 269 2.15 1.68 -8.24
CA THR A 269 1.64 2.00 -9.58
C THR A 269 1.02 3.39 -9.71
N ASP A 270 1.39 4.34 -8.86
CA ASP A 270 0.99 5.74 -9.03
C ASP A 270 1.80 6.41 -10.16
N PRO A 271 1.16 6.79 -11.29
CA PRO A 271 1.88 7.37 -12.43
C PRO A 271 2.48 8.75 -12.12
N SER A 272 1.98 9.46 -11.11
CA SER A 272 2.48 10.80 -10.75
C SER A 272 3.82 10.74 -10.02
N THR A 273 4.11 9.63 -9.34
CA THR A 273 5.31 9.39 -8.54
C THR A 273 6.26 8.35 -9.14
N SER A 274 5.98 7.90 -10.37
CA SER A 274 6.81 6.97 -11.15
C SER A 274 7.60 7.70 -12.23
N PRO A 275 8.69 7.10 -12.78
CA PRO A 275 9.38 7.60 -13.96
C PRO A 275 8.46 7.67 -15.19
N ARG A 276 8.72 8.63 -16.09
CA ARG A 276 7.87 8.84 -17.28
C ARG A 276 8.30 7.99 -18.47
N THR A 277 9.57 7.63 -18.56
CA THR A 277 10.12 6.88 -19.68
C THR A 277 9.97 5.37 -19.51
N PRO A 278 9.78 4.58 -20.59
CA PRO A 278 9.72 3.13 -20.48
C PRO A 278 10.93 2.49 -19.78
N PRO A 279 12.20 2.85 -20.12
CA PRO A 279 13.36 2.31 -19.39
C PRO A 279 13.38 2.74 -17.92
N GLY A 280 12.92 3.97 -17.61
CA GLY A 280 12.80 4.45 -16.25
C GLY A 280 11.76 3.65 -15.45
N LYS A 281 10.61 3.35 -16.05
CA LYS A 281 9.58 2.50 -15.43
C LYS A 281 10.08 1.10 -15.15
N LEU A 282 10.80 0.50 -16.11
CA LEU A 282 11.43 -0.81 -15.95
C LEU A 282 12.44 -0.81 -14.81
N LEU A 283 13.37 0.15 -14.79
CA LEU A 283 14.36 0.27 -13.72
C LEU A 283 13.70 0.51 -12.35
N PHE A 284 12.68 1.33 -12.30
CA PHE A 284 11.93 1.61 -11.07
C PHE A 284 11.25 0.35 -10.51
N GLY A 285 10.64 -0.47 -11.38
CA GLY A 285 10.05 -1.74 -10.97
C GLY A 285 11.09 -2.77 -10.51
N VAL A 286 12.23 -2.87 -11.21
CA VAL A 286 13.36 -3.71 -10.79
C VAL A 286 13.85 -3.30 -9.40
N LEU A 287 14.07 -2.00 -9.18
CA LEU A 287 14.51 -1.48 -7.87
C LEU A 287 13.46 -1.69 -6.78
N TYR A 288 12.15 -1.64 -7.11
CA TYR A 288 11.10 -1.99 -6.16
C TYR A 288 11.17 -3.46 -5.75
N GLY A 289 11.26 -4.38 -6.72
CA GLY A 289 11.38 -5.81 -6.42
C GLY A 289 12.60 -6.11 -5.56
N LEU A 290 13.77 -5.58 -5.91
CA LEU A 290 14.99 -5.71 -5.11
C LEU A 290 14.84 -5.06 -3.72
N GLY A 291 14.21 -3.89 -3.64
CA GLY A 291 13.96 -3.20 -2.38
C GLY A 291 13.09 -4.02 -1.43
N VAL A 292 12.04 -4.66 -1.94
CA VAL A 292 11.20 -5.56 -1.13
C VAL A 292 12.00 -6.77 -0.64
N VAL A 293 12.77 -7.43 -1.52
CA VAL A 293 13.63 -8.57 -1.14
C VAL A 293 14.61 -8.16 -0.04
N ILE A 294 15.33 -7.05 -0.21
CA ILE A 294 16.32 -6.59 0.76
C ILE A 294 15.64 -6.20 2.09
N LEU A 295 14.54 -5.45 2.05
CA LEU A 295 13.83 -5.04 3.25
C LEU A 295 13.22 -6.23 3.99
N TYR A 296 12.69 -7.23 3.28
CA TYR A 296 12.20 -8.46 3.90
C TYR A 296 13.29 -9.15 4.72
N ALA A 297 14.50 -9.29 4.15
CA ALA A 297 15.64 -9.88 4.85
C ALA A 297 16.09 -9.03 6.05
N LEU A 298 16.20 -7.70 5.88
CA LEU A 298 16.62 -6.79 6.95
C LEU A 298 15.64 -6.74 8.12
N LEU A 299 14.33 -6.66 7.83
CA LEU A 299 13.29 -6.67 8.85
C LEU A 299 13.27 -8.01 9.60
N GLY A 300 13.37 -9.13 8.87
CA GLY A 300 13.45 -10.46 9.48
C GLY A 300 14.68 -10.61 10.37
N ALA A 301 15.84 -10.14 9.95
CA ALA A 301 17.07 -10.16 10.75
C ALA A 301 16.98 -9.25 12.00
N ALA A 302 16.20 -8.18 11.93
CA ALA A 302 15.95 -7.29 13.06
C ALA A 302 14.83 -7.79 14.01
N GLY A 303 14.20 -8.94 13.72
CA GLY A 303 13.06 -9.45 14.50
C GLY A 303 11.78 -8.59 14.38
N VAL A 304 11.65 -7.82 13.30
CA VAL A 304 10.52 -6.92 13.02
C VAL A 304 9.57 -7.59 12.02
N PRO A 305 8.25 -7.39 12.12
CA PRO A 305 7.31 -7.92 11.15
C PRO A 305 7.68 -7.57 9.71
N THR A 306 7.85 -8.58 8.87
CA THR A 306 8.37 -8.41 7.51
C THR A 306 7.38 -7.75 6.55
N PHE A 307 6.10 -7.70 6.89
CA PHE A 307 5.05 -7.08 6.05
C PHE A 307 5.27 -5.58 5.80
N TYR A 308 6.16 -4.91 6.53
CA TYR A 308 6.53 -3.50 6.30
C TYR A 308 7.43 -3.29 5.07
N ASP A 309 8.00 -4.34 4.49
CA ASP A 309 8.90 -4.34 3.34
C ASP A 309 8.38 -3.49 2.17
N LYS A 310 7.16 -3.77 1.70
CA LYS A 310 6.48 -3.06 0.60
C LYS A 310 6.09 -1.63 0.96
N LEU A 311 5.82 -1.36 2.23
CA LEU A 311 5.40 -0.05 2.70
C LEU A 311 6.59 0.92 2.74
N LEU A 312 7.76 0.44 3.13
CA LEU A 312 9.00 1.23 3.19
C LEU A 312 9.64 1.40 1.81
N ALA A 313 9.54 0.39 0.93
CA ALA A 313 10.17 0.42 -0.39
C ALA A 313 9.65 1.56 -1.27
N VAL A 314 8.33 1.82 -1.29
CA VAL A 314 7.73 2.79 -2.22
C VAL A 314 8.22 4.22 -1.99
N PRO A 315 8.22 4.80 -0.78
CA PRO A 315 8.71 6.15 -0.57
C PRO A 315 10.22 6.30 -0.82
N LEU A 316 11.02 5.29 -0.49
CA LEU A 316 12.45 5.29 -0.82
C LEU A 316 12.67 5.41 -2.32
N LEU A 317 11.90 4.65 -3.11
CA LEU A 317 11.95 4.71 -4.56
C LEU A 317 11.40 6.02 -5.13
N ASN A 318 10.37 6.60 -4.54
CA ASN A 318 9.88 7.89 -5.00
C ASN A 318 10.98 8.98 -4.94
N LEU A 319 11.89 8.93 -3.98
CA LEU A 319 13.06 9.81 -3.91
C LEU A 319 14.02 9.59 -5.08
N SER A 320 14.16 8.37 -5.57
CA SER A 320 15.08 8.01 -6.66
C SER A 320 14.59 8.42 -8.06
N VAL A 321 13.30 8.75 -8.23
CA VAL A 321 12.66 9.00 -9.55
C VAL A 321 13.42 10.04 -10.37
N ARG A 322 13.88 11.14 -9.76
CA ARG A 322 14.68 12.16 -10.45
C ARG A 322 16.03 11.63 -10.92
N GLY A 323 16.67 10.81 -10.08
CA GLY A 323 17.93 10.16 -10.42
C GLY A 323 17.75 9.21 -11.61
N ILE A 324 16.72 8.39 -11.57
CA ILE A 324 16.35 7.47 -12.65
C ILE A 324 16.08 8.24 -13.95
N ASP A 325 15.26 9.31 -13.90
CA ASP A 325 14.95 10.12 -15.10
C ASP A 325 16.21 10.79 -15.69
N ARG A 326 17.17 11.21 -14.85
CA ARG A 326 18.46 11.79 -15.32
C ARG A 326 19.33 10.71 -15.95
N LEU A 327 19.48 9.57 -15.28
CA LEU A 327 20.27 8.44 -15.76
C LEU A 327 19.77 7.96 -17.13
N VAL A 328 18.46 7.77 -17.26
CA VAL A 328 17.86 7.32 -18.53
C VAL A 328 18.06 8.34 -19.63
N ARG A 329 17.94 9.64 -19.34
CA ARG A 329 18.22 10.68 -20.35
C ARG A 329 19.66 10.66 -20.82
N ALA A 330 20.61 10.59 -19.89
CA ALA A 330 22.04 10.50 -20.21
C ALA A 330 22.36 9.28 -21.10
N ILE A 331 21.74 8.13 -20.83
CA ILE A 331 21.90 6.91 -21.66
C ILE A 331 21.25 7.10 -23.04
N GLN A 332 20.09 7.77 -23.12
CA GLN A 332 19.39 7.97 -24.39
C GLN A 332 20.07 8.98 -25.32
N GLU A 333 20.90 9.87 -24.80
CA GLU A 333 21.69 10.83 -25.56
C GLU A 333 22.94 10.20 -26.19
N THR A 334 23.31 8.97 -25.82
CA THR A 334 24.43 8.24 -26.40
C THR A 334 24.13 7.74 -27.81
N PRO A 335 25.12 7.77 -28.77
CA PRO A 335 24.89 7.40 -30.17
C PRO A 335 24.44 5.94 -30.40
N VAL A 336 24.67 5.08 -29.44
CA VAL A 336 24.34 3.64 -29.51
C VAL A 336 22.83 3.38 -29.52
N ASN A 337 22.01 4.35 -29.10
CA ASN A 337 20.56 4.16 -28.87
C ASN A 337 19.68 4.59 -30.06
N ARG A 338 20.19 4.51 -31.31
CA ARG A 338 19.43 4.91 -32.52
C ARG A 338 18.32 3.93 -32.95
N LEU A 339 18.24 2.74 -32.35
CA LEU A 339 17.15 1.77 -32.59
C LEU A 339 15.94 2.08 -31.70
N ARG A 340 15.30 3.22 -31.92
CA ARG A 340 13.98 3.50 -31.32
C ARG A 340 12.91 2.79 -32.14
N LEU A 341 12.35 1.72 -31.60
CA LEU A 341 11.04 1.22 -32.03
C LEU A 341 10.01 2.32 -31.73
N ASN A 342 9.57 3.03 -32.76
CA ASN A 342 8.51 4.05 -32.66
C ASN A 342 7.14 3.36 -32.50
N TRP A 343 6.93 2.73 -31.34
CA TRP A 343 5.63 2.20 -31.01
C TRP A 343 4.77 3.30 -30.37
N ASP A 344 3.50 3.34 -30.77
CA ASP A 344 2.50 4.10 -30.05
C ASP A 344 2.49 3.68 -28.57
N PRO A 345 2.53 4.62 -27.60
CA PRO A 345 2.61 4.29 -26.17
C PRO A 345 1.51 3.35 -25.67
N ALA A 346 0.29 3.44 -26.23
CA ALA A 346 -0.81 2.55 -25.87
C ALA A 346 -0.55 1.11 -26.35
N ARG A 347 -0.08 0.93 -27.60
CA ARG A 347 0.28 -0.37 -28.16
C ARG A 347 1.45 -1.00 -27.41
N ALA A 348 2.46 -0.19 -27.04
CA ALA A 348 3.58 -0.63 -26.22
C ALA A 348 3.11 -1.13 -24.83
N ASN A 349 2.19 -0.42 -24.19
CA ASN A 349 1.63 -0.85 -22.91
C ASN A 349 0.84 -2.16 -23.05
N LEU A 350 0.03 -2.31 -24.09
CA LEU A 350 -0.70 -3.57 -24.36
C LEU A 350 0.24 -4.75 -24.60
N ALA A 351 1.34 -4.56 -25.35
CA ALA A 351 2.36 -5.59 -25.53
C ALA A 351 3.00 -5.98 -24.18
N CYS A 352 3.33 -5.00 -23.33
CA CYS A 352 3.82 -5.27 -21.97
C CYS A 352 2.78 -6.00 -21.10
N MET A 353 1.49 -5.69 -21.25
CA MET A 353 0.41 -6.42 -20.58
C MET A 353 0.32 -7.86 -21.03
N ALA A 354 0.49 -8.14 -22.35
CA ALA A 354 0.53 -9.49 -22.86
C ALA A 354 1.73 -10.28 -22.31
N VAL A 355 2.92 -9.66 -22.25
CA VAL A 355 4.11 -10.26 -21.62
C VAL A 355 3.87 -10.54 -20.14
N TRP A 356 3.27 -9.60 -19.42
CA TRP A 356 2.92 -9.78 -18.02
C TRP A 356 1.90 -10.92 -17.83
N ALA A 357 0.89 -11.01 -18.70
CA ALA A 357 -0.08 -12.09 -18.65
C ALA A 357 0.55 -13.47 -18.93
N ALA A 358 1.46 -13.54 -19.88
CA ALA A 358 2.22 -14.78 -20.17
C ALA A 358 3.11 -15.18 -18.98
N PHE A 359 3.77 -14.21 -18.33
CA PHE A 359 4.59 -14.45 -17.15
C PHE A 359 3.73 -14.92 -15.95
N PHE A 360 2.58 -14.25 -15.71
CA PHE A 360 1.63 -14.68 -14.69
C PHE A 360 1.11 -16.10 -14.96
N GLY A 361 0.77 -16.43 -16.20
CA GLY A 361 0.40 -17.79 -16.60
C GLY A 361 1.52 -18.81 -16.34
N GLY A 362 2.78 -18.43 -16.58
CA GLY A 362 3.94 -19.21 -16.20
C GLY A 362 4.06 -19.43 -14.70
N MET A 363 3.90 -18.38 -13.88
CA MET A 363 3.86 -18.51 -12.43
C MET A 363 2.75 -19.45 -11.96
N ALA A 364 1.56 -19.33 -12.54
CA ALA A 364 0.42 -20.19 -12.20
C ALA A 364 0.69 -21.66 -12.59
N SER A 365 1.33 -21.91 -13.73
CA SER A 365 1.64 -23.28 -14.19
C SER A 365 2.64 -24.01 -13.31
N VAL A 366 3.47 -23.29 -12.54
CA VAL A 366 4.40 -23.89 -11.57
C VAL A 366 3.87 -23.83 -10.13
N GLY A 367 2.59 -23.52 -9.96
CA GLY A 367 1.93 -23.47 -8.63
C GLY A 367 2.28 -22.27 -7.76
N ALA A 368 2.97 -21.25 -8.30
CA ALA A 368 3.41 -20.07 -7.55
C ALA A 368 2.25 -19.14 -7.12
N THR A 369 1.05 -19.37 -7.62
CA THR A 369 -0.17 -18.62 -7.30
C THR A 369 -1.20 -19.46 -6.56
N ASP A 370 -0.83 -20.66 -6.14
CA ASP A 370 -1.73 -21.60 -5.46
C ASP A 370 -2.00 -21.14 -4.02
N ALA A 371 -3.17 -21.50 -3.51
CA ALA A 371 -3.60 -21.17 -2.15
C ALA A 371 -2.82 -21.95 -1.07
N LYS A 372 -2.08 -22.98 -1.44
CA LYS A 372 -1.26 -23.79 -0.52
C LYS A 372 0.19 -23.75 -0.98
N HIS A 373 1.02 -23.15 -0.17
CA HIS A 373 2.46 -23.12 -0.37
C HIS A 373 3.14 -24.08 0.61
N ARG A 374 4.25 -24.72 0.17
CA ARG A 374 5.00 -25.64 1.05
C ARG A 374 5.49 -24.98 2.35
N GLY A 375 5.78 -23.68 2.29
CA GLY A 375 6.21 -22.90 3.46
C GLY A 375 5.13 -22.64 4.50
N ASP A 376 3.83 -22.88 4.18
CA ASP A 376 2.73 -22.84 5.16
C ASP A 376 2.72 -24.08 6.08
N MET A 377 3.50 -25.09 5.72
CA MET A 377 3.49 -26.37 6.43
C MET A 377 4.67 -26.47 7.39
N ILE A 378 4.40 -26.49 8.69
CA ILE A 378 5.43 -26.70 9.73
C ILE A 378 6.26 -27.96 9.46
N PRO A 379 5.69 -29.14 9.11
CA PRO A 379 6.47 -30.35 8.81
C PRO A 379 7.51 -30.16 7.70
N PHE A 380 7.27 -29.29 6.73
CA PHE A 380 8.27 -28.95 5.72
C PHE A 380 9.50 -28.28 6.35
N TRP A 381 9.29 -27.34 7.27
CA TRP A 381 10.38 -26.64 7.94
C TRP A 381 11.13 -27.52 8.93
N GLU A 382 10.41 -28.40 9.66
CA GLU A 382 11.01 -29.40 10.54
C GLU A 382 11.94 -30.32 9.75
N GLN A 383 11.46 -30.89 8.63
CA GLN A 383 12.25 -31.73 7.77
C GLN A 383 13.46 -30.98 7.18
N ALA A 384 13.24 -29.77 6.67
CA ALA A 384 14.30 -28.96 6.08
C ALA A 384 15.39 -28.58 7.12
N CYS A 385 15.01 -28.33 8.36
CA CYS A 385 15.93 -28.08 9.46
C CYS A 385 16.71 -29.34 9.82
N ALA A 386 16.04 -30.50 9.92
CA ALA A 386 16.69 -31.79 10.20
C ALA A 386 17.68 -32.20 9.09
N GLU A 387 17.40 -31.84 7.84
CA GLU A 387 18.28 -32.04 6.69
C GLU A 387 19.44 -31.03 6.63
N GLY A 388 19.49 -30.05 7.53
CA GLY A 388 20.53 -29.01 7.56
C GLY A 388 20.45 -28.00 6.42
N ARG A 389 19.26 -27.81 5.81
CA ARG A 389 19.10 -26.81 4.73
C ARG A 389 19.35 -25.40 5.26
N GLN A 390 20.01 -24.59 4.44
CA GLN A 390 20.39 -23.24 4.82
C GLN A 390 19.18 -22.42 5.29
N ASN A 391 19.29 -21.76 6.43
CA ASN A 391 18.27 -20.92 7.06
C ASN A 391 16.97 -21.64 7.50
N ALA A 392 16.81 -22.95 7.28
CA ALA A 392 15.58 -23.67 7.62
C ALA A 392 15.28 -23.65 9.11
N CYS A 393 16.28 -23.96 9.96
CA CYS A 393 16.11 -23.96 11.42
C CYS A 393 15.79 -22.55 11.95
N GLY A 394 16.46 -21.53 11.44
CA GLY A 394 16.15 -20.14 11.82
C GLY A 394 14.72 -19.72 11.45
N ARG A 395 14.22 -20.18 10.30
CA ARG A 395 12.82 -19.95 9.89
C ARG A 395 11.83 -20.72 10.75
N LEU A 396 12.12 -21.98 11.08
CA LEU A 396 11.30 -22.77 11.99
C LEU A 396 11.20 -22.10 13.36
N VAL A 397 12.32 -21.65 13.94
CA VAL A 397 12.34 -20.89 15.20
C VAL A 397 11.47 -19.63 15.10
N GLN A 398 11.54 -18.89 13.98
CA GLN A 398 10.72 -17.68 13.78
C GLN A 398 9.22 -18.03 13.74
N ILE A 399 8.82 -19.10 13.03
CA ILE A 399 7.43 -19.55 12.92
C ILE A 399 6.91 -19.97 14.31
N GLU A 400 7.65 -20.84 14.99
CA GLU A 400 7.29 -21.34 16.32
C GLU A 400 7.23 -20.21 17.37
N SER A 401 8.15 -19.26 17.30
CA SER A 401 8.13 -18.06 18.17
C SER A 401 6.87 -17.24 17.97
N THR A 402 6.41 -17.07 16.73
CA THR A 402 5.18 -16.35 16.43
C THR A 402 3.97 -17.07 17.03
N TYR A 403 3.81 -18.36 16.78
CA TYR A 403 2.70 -19.13 17.33
C TYR A 403 2.75 -19.26 18.86
N CYS A 404 3.96 -19.34 19.45
CA CYS A 404 4.12 -19.30 20.90
C CYS A 404 3.65 -17.97 21.48
N GLY A 405 4.00 -16.85 20.84
CA GLY A 405 3.49 -15.50 21.19
C GLY A 405 1.97 -15.40 21.12
N ASP A 406 1.35 -16.13 20.19
CA ASP A 406 -0.11 -16.24 20.04
C ASP A 406 -0.74 -17.27 21.00
N ASN A 407 -0.02 -17.64 22.09
CA ASN A 407 -0.45 -18.56 23.11
C ASN A 407 -0.63 -20.04 22.67
N SER A 408 0.06 -20.49 21.64
CA SER A 408 0.12 -21.89 21.26
C SER A 408 1.08 -22.64 22.19
N GLY A 409 0.56 -23.38 23.16
CA GLY A 409 1.37 -24.19 24.08
C GLY A 409 2.20 -25.26 23.37
N TRP A 410 1.71 -25.79 22.25
CA TRP A 410 2.46 -26.72 21.41
C TRP A 410 3.69 -26.03 20.81
N ALA A 411 3.53 -24.88 20.18
CA ALA A 411 4.63 -24.13 19.56
C ALA A 411 5.68 -23.70 20.61
N CYS A 412 5.26 -23.29 21.81
CA CYS A 412 6.19 -22.99 22.90
C CYS A 412 7.02 -24.23 23.32
N ASN A 413 6.42 -25.40 23.31
CA ASN A 413 7.12 -26.65 23.64
C ASN A 413 8.12 -27.04 22.54
N GLU A 414 7.72 -26.94 21.25
CA GLU A 414 8.62 -27.23 20.12
C GLU A 414 9.77 -26.20 20.06
N LEU A 415 9.48 -24.95 20.29
CA LEU A 415 10.51 -23.89 20.39
C LEU A 415 11.53 -24.23 21.49
N GLY A 416 11.07 -24.72 22.66
CA GLY A 416 11.95 -25.17 23.72
C GLY A 416 12.80 -26.39 23.34
N ARG A 417 12.36 -27.24 22.41
CA ARG A 417 13.16 -28.34 21.84
C ARG A 417 14.21 -27.86 20.84
N LEU A 418 13.89 -26.85 20.04
CA LEU A 418 14.84 -26.26 19.04
C LEU A 418 16.01 -25.53 19.70
N TYR A 419 15.88 -25.09 20.95
CA TYR A 419 16.96 -24.44 21.72
C TYR A 419 17.80 -25.39 22.56
N ARG A 420 17.49 -26.70 22.59
CA ARG A 420 18.30 -27.73 23.22
C ARG A 420 19.33 -28.34 22.29
#